data_5de122abe8f92d129d9c9664ac6af1ba
#
_entry.id   5de122abe8f92d129d9c9664ac6af1ba
#
_cell.length_a   1.000
_cell.length_b   1.000
_cell.length_c   1.000
_cell.angle_alpha   90.00
_cell.angle_beta   90.00
_cell.angle_gamma   90.00
#
_symmetry.space_group_name_H-M   'P 1'
#
loop_
_entity.id
_entity.type
_entity.pdbx_description
1 polymer ?
#
loop_
_entity_poly.entity_id
_entity_poly.type
_entity_poly.pdbx_seq_one_letter_code
_entity_poly.pdbx_strand_id
1 'polypeptide(L)'
;MKILMISNHLGVQSGVQRYVQNLLLNLDLTRYQVDLFVGLCPPDQASCAPALEAAGVHIIAVPDNKKARIRALYQHLKTHDDYDIIHYHTASKIGAPVCGMMRVLCPHAKIIVHSHIVYPPMTLTWRAAHLVYQLFADYFLGCGVAAGRFVFGDHIDRRPNFSVACNAVDQTRFYPNAAARTAIRAQYGITGTERLAGFVGRLNHQKNPLYLIRVFAAMVQQDPRWKLLLVGGGEQEQPMRELAAQLGVADRVLFAGVQNNVPDYMNAFDLF
;
A
#
# COMPACT_ATOMS: atom_id res chain seq x y z
N MET A 1 26.05 7.43 -0.69
CA MET A 1 24.95 8.31 -1.11
C MET A 1 23.90 8.28 -0.02
N LYS A 2 23.48 9.47 0.45
CA LYS A 2 22.52 9.61 1.57
C LYS A 2 21.11 9.91 1.03
N ILE A 3 20.15 9.08 1.43
CA ILE A 3 18.77 9.13 0.90
C ILE A 3 17.81 9.39 2.05
N LEU A 4 16.97 10.41 1.94
CA LEU A 4 15.80 10.57 2.77
C LEU A 4 14.59 9.98 2.04
N MET A 5 14.01 8.92 2.59
CA MET A 5 12.75 8.38 2.09
C MET A 5 11.60 8.82 2.99
N ILE A 6 10.54 9.38 2.41
CA ILE A 6 9.40 9.89 3.15
C ILE A 6 8.16 9.09 2.80
N SER A 7 7.55 8.43 3.78
CA SER A 7 6.33 7.63 3.62
C SER A 7 5.30 7.96 4.72
N ASN A 8 4.11 7.35 4.64
CA ASN A 8 3.04 7.66 5.59
C ASN A 8 3.30 7.05 6.97
N HIS A 9 3.31 5.71 7.08
CA HIS A 9 3.55 4.94 8.30
C HIS A 9 4.09 3.55 7.92
N LEU A 10 4.49 2.73 8.89
CA LEU A 10 5.09 1.40 8.67
C LEU A 10 4.14 0.22 8.97
N GLY A 11 2.83 0.45 8.99
CA GLY A 11 1.86 -0.62 9.14
C GLY A 11 1.79 -1.52 7.89
N VAL A 12 1.68 -2.84 8.10
CA VAL A 12 1.76 -3.84 7.01
C VAL A 12 0.53 -3.94 6.11
N GLN A 13 -0.55 -3.21 6.43
CA GLN A 13 -1.85 -3.35 5.75
C GLN A 13 -2.04 -2.42 4.53
N SER A 14 -1.02 -1.71 4.08
CA SER A 14 -1.12 -0.77 2.95
C SER A 14 -0.14 -1.13 1.83
N GLY A 15 -0.59 -1.00 0.59
CA GLY A 15 0.23 -1.26 -0.59
C GLY A 15 1.45 -0.35 -0.71
N VAL A 16 1.33 0.93 -0.31
CA VAL A 16 2.46 1.87 -0.34
C VAL A 16 3.54 1.46 0.66
N GLN A 17 3.15 1.11 1.89
CA GLN A 17 4.08 0.69 2.93
C GLN A 17 4.77 -0.63 2.55
N ARG A 18 4.02 -1.55 1.95
CA ARG A 18 4.60 -2.80 1.43
C ARG A 18 5.60 -2.54 0.29
N TYR A 19 5.29 -1.59 -0.61
CA TYR A 19 6.23 -1.17 -1.64
C TYR A 19 7.53 -0.62 -1.03
N VAL A 20 7.43 0.31 -0.07
CA VAL A 20 8.59 0.92 0.62
C VAL A 20 9.41 -0.15 1.34
N GLN A 21 8.75 -1.07 2.05
CA GLN A 21 9.41 -2.19 2.72
C GLN A 21 10.17 -3.07 1.72
N ASN A 22 9.52 -3.50 0.64
CA ASN A 22 10.15 -4.35 -0.37
C ASN A 22 11.34 -3.64 -1.04
N LEU A 23 11.20 -2.35 -1.35
CA LEU A 23 12.28 -1.55 -1.91
C LEU A 23 13.49 -1.51 -0.97
N LEU A 24 13.28 -1.18 0.29
CA LEU A 24 14.36 -1.01 1.27
C LEU A 24 15.06 -2.33 1.64
N LEU A 25 14.31 -3.43 1.74
CA LEU A 25 14.89 -4.75 2.03
C LEU A 25 15.69 -5.34 0.86
N ASN A 26 15.52 -4.79 -0.35
CA ASN A 26 16.26 -5.20 -1.54
C ASN A 26 17.27 -4.14 -2.04
N LEU A 27 17.38 -3.01 -1.33
CA LEU A 27 18.36 -1.97 -1.64
C LEU A 27 19.72 -2.37 -1.06
N ASP A 28 20.79 -2.11 -1.81
CA ASP A 28 22.17 -2.30 -1.33
C ASP A 28 22.53 -1.21 -0.28
N LEU A 29 22.23 -1.48 0.98
CA LEU A 29 22.46 -0.57 2.10
C LEU A 29 23.98 -0.41 2.45
N THR A 30 24.89 -1.12 1.81
CA THR A 30 26.33 -0.84 1.90
C THR A 30 26.72 0.37 1.05
N ARG A 31 26.00 0.65 0.00
CA ARG A 31 26.19 1.79 -0.92
C ARG A 31 25.34 3.00 -0.58
N TYR A 32 24.16 2.77 0.05
CA TYR A 32 23.15 3.78 0.31
C TYR A 32 22.86 3.85 1.82
N GLN A 33 23.11 5.00 2.42
CA GLN A 33 22.62 5.31 3.75
C GLN A 33 21.20 5.83 3.63
N VAL A 34 20.25 5.19 4.30
CA VAL A 34 18.83 5.55 4.20
C VAL A 34 18.25 5.96 5.53
N ASP A 35 17.76 7.19 5.57
CA ASP A 35 16.89 7.70 6.63
C ASP A 35 15.43 7.58 6.14
N LEU A 36 14.60 6.85 6.89
CA LEU A 36 13.18 6.67 6.58
C LEU A 36 12.31 7.52 7.50
N PHE A 37 11.81 8.65 6.99
CA PHE A 37 10.91 9.55 7.71
C PHE A 37 9.46 9.12 7.57
N VAL A 38 8.82 8.73 8.68
CA VAL A 38 7.47 8.14 8.69
C VAL A 38 6.63 8.60 9.88
N GLY A 39 5.30 8.53 9.74
CA GLY A 39 4.39 8.59 10.87
C GLY A 39 4.48 7.31 11.73
N LEU A 40 4.17 7.44 13.02
CA LEU A 40 4.02 6.28 13.91
C LEU A 40 3.02 5.27 13.33
N CYS A 41 3.35 4.00 13.49
CA CYS A 41 2.45 2.93 13.09
C CYS A 41 1.18 2.96 13.96
N PRO A 42 -0.02 2.85 13.38
CA PRO A 42 -1.25 2.70 14.16
C PRO A 42 -1.14 1.51 15.13
N PRO A 43 -1.63 1.64 16.38
CA PRO A 43 -1.44 0.63 17.42
C PRO A 43 -2.14 -0.71 17.13
N ASP A 44 -3.14 -0.70 16.25
CA ASP A 44 -3.90 -1.86 15.79
C ASP A 44 -3.23 -2.61 14.63
N GLN A 45 -2.06 -2.15 14.16
CA GLN A 45 -1.34 -2.74 13.03
C GLN A 45 0.04 -3.24 13.41
N ALA A 46 0.42 -4.40 12.88
CA ALA A 46 1.80 -4.84 12.93
C ALA A 46 2.70 -3.89 12.12
N SER A 47 3.88 -3.59 12.69
CA SER A 47 4.87 -2.71 12.04
C SER A 47 5.97 -3.54 11.36
N CYS A 48 6.43 -3.07 10.21
CA CYS A 48 7.63 -3.61 9.57
C CYS A 48 8.94 -2.93 10.02
N ALA A 49 8.88 -2.00 10.98
CA ALA A 49 10.05 -1.28 11.48
C ALA A 49 11.20 -2.21 11.95
N PRO A 50 10.96 -3.25 12.77
CA PRO A 50 12.05 -4.10 13.24
C PRO A 50 12.84 -4.78 12.12
N ALA A 51 12.18 -5.19 11.04
CA ALA A 51 12.85 -5.82 9.90
C ALA A 51 13.71 -4.81 9.10
N LEU A 52 13.26 -3.56 9.00
CA LEU A 52 14.01 -2.50 8.33
C LEU A 52 15.21 -2.02 9.14
N GLU A 53 15.05 -1.86 10.47
CA GLU A 53 16.14 -1.51 11.38
C GLU A 53 17.23 -2.59 11.40
N ALA A 54 16.83 -3.88 11.44
CA ALA A 54 17.76 -5.01 11.36
C ALA A 54 18.52 -5.04 10.02
N ALA A 55 17.91 -4.52 8.93
CA ALA A 55 18.57 -4.38 7.64
C ALA A 55 19.50 -3.16 7.56
N GLY A 56 19.50 -2.26 8.55
CA GLY A 56 20.35 -1.07 8.60
C GLY A 56 19.69 0.23 8.16
N VAL A 57 18.36 0.27 8.05
CA VAL A 57 17.61 1.50 7.76
C VAL A 57 17.44 2.29 9.06
N HIS A 58 17.82 3.57 9.04
CA HIS A 58 17.55 4.47 10.16
C HIS A 58 16.12 5.02 10.08
N ILE A 59 15.28 4.76 11.09
CA ILE A 59 13.87 5.14 11.11
C ILE A 59 13.66 6.40 11.97
N ILE A 60 13.08 7.44 11.35
CA ILE A 60 12.68 8.69 12.00
C ILE A 60 11.15 8.68 12.11
N ALA A 61 10.64 8.14 13.22
CA ALA A 61 9.22 8.04 13.48
C ALA A 61 8.69 9.32 14.16
N VAL A 62 7.62 9.88 13.62
CA VAL A 62 6.98 11.11 14.12
C VAL A 62 5.47 10.90 14.32
N PRO A 63 4.78 11.72 15.13
CA PRO A 63 3.34 11.57 15.32
C PRO A 63 2.56 11.53 14.00
N ASP A 64 1.59 10.61 13.88
CA ASP A 64 0.78 10.44 12.66
C ASP A 64 -0.34 11.49 12.55
N ASN A 65 0.04 12.75 12.64
CA ASN A 65 -0.80 13.91 12.37
C ASN A 65 -0.17 14.73 11.24
N LYS A 66 -0.92 15.05 10.19
CA LYS A 66 -0.39 15.73 9.01
C LYS A 66 0.36 17.02 9.32
N LYS A 67 -0.18 17.88 10.19
CA LYS A 67 0.46 19.16 10.56
C LYS A 67 1.74 18.93 11.36
N ALA A 68 1.69 18.04 12.35
CA ALA A 68 2.85 17.69 13.18
C ALA A 68 3.95 17.07 12.31
N ARG A 69 3.61 16.19 11.38
CA ARG A 69 4.54 15.54 10.46
C ARG A 69 5.23 16.52 9.51
N ILE A 70 4.48 17.46 8.94
CA ILE A 70 5.08 18.53 8.09
C ILE A 70 6.02 19.43 8.92
N ARG A 71 5.61 19.78 10.15
CA ARG A 71 6.45 20.56 11.06
C ARG A 71 7.73 19.83 11.44
N ALA A 72 7.62 18.55 11.76
CA ALA A 72 8.77 17.71 12.11
C ALA A 72 9.73 17.54 10.91
N LEU A 73 9.18 17.34 9.69
CA LEU A 73 9.99 17.27 8.47
C LEU A 73 10.72 18.60 8.21
N TYR A 74 10.03 19.73 8.38
CA TYR A 74 10.64 21.06 8.25
C TYR A 74 11.82 21.24 9.23
N GLN A 75 11.63 20.87 10.51
CA GLN A 75 12.69 20.99 11.51
C GLN A 75 13.85 20.04 11.21
N HIS A 76 13.55 18.82 10.79
CA HIS A 76 14.56 17.83 10.40
C HIS A 76 15.42 18.34 9.23
N LEU A 77 14.82 18.83 8.17
CA LEU A 77 15.53 19.33 6.99
C LEU A 77 16.32 20.63 7.23
N LYS A 78 15.95 21.41 8.24
CA LYS A 78 16.74 22.59 8.66
C LYS A 78 18.10 22.23 9.27
N THR A 79 18.23 21.04 9.81
CA THR A 79 19.44 20.56 10.51
C THR A 79 20.13 19.44 9.76
N HIS A 80 19.48 18.85 8.77
CA HIS A 80 19.98 17.74 7.96
C HIS A 80 19.64 18.02 6.48
N ASP A 81 20.45 18.85 5.86
CA ASP A 81 20.29 19.27 4.46
C ASP A 81 21.23 18.53 3.48
N ASP A 82 22.03 17.59 4.02
CA ASP A 82 23.10 16.86 3.35
C ASP A 82 22.61 15.61 2.57
N TYR A 83 21.34 15.52 2.27
CA TYR A 83 20.78 14.43 1.46
C TYR A 83 21.10 14.59 -0.03
N ASP A 84 21.58 13.52 -0.66
CA ASP A 84 21.75 13.45 -2.11
C ASP A 84 20.42 13.26 -2.83
N ILE A 85 19.50 12.48 -2.22
CA ILE A 85 18.17 12.17 -2.75
C ILE A 85 17.12 12.32 -1.67
N ILE A 86 15.99 12.92 -2.03
CA ILE A 86 14.74 12.89 -1.23
C ILE A 86 13.69 12.14 -2.06
N HIS A 87 13.31 10.92 -1.62
CA HIS A 87 12.30 10.10 -2.27
C HIS A 87 10.96 10.21 -1.52
N TYR A 88 10.01 10.92 -2.11
CA TYR A 88 8.76 11.33 -1.49
C TYR A 88 7.58 10.47 -1.98
N HIS A 89 7.05 9.57 -1.13
CA HIS A 89 5.97 8.62 -1.45
C HIS A 89 4.55 9.15 -1.13
N THR A 90 4.43 10.31 -0.53
CA THR A 90 3.12 10.85 -0.08
C THR A 90 2.55 11.87 -1.05
N ALA A 91 2.73 11.66 -2.35
CA ALA A 91 2.23 12.54 -3.39
C ALA A 91 0.71 12.76 -3.27
N SER A 92 0.32 13.98 -2.91
CA SER A 92 -1.07 14.40 -2.69
C SER A 92 -1.19 15.91 -2.96
N LYS A 93 -2.42 16.47 -2.93
CA LYS A 93 -2.59 17.93 -3.04
C LYS A 93 -1.82 18.70 -1.96
N ILE A 94 -1.81 18.17 -0.73
CA ILE A 94 -1.08 18.77 0.41
C ILE A 94 0.42 18.51 0.30
N GLY A 95 0.82 17.43 -0.38
CA GLY A 95 2.22 17.10 -0.61
C GLY A 95 2.92 18.01 -1.60
N ALA A 96 2.19 18.69 -2.48
CA ALA A 96 2.80 19.59 -3.46
C ALA A 96 3.54 20.77 -2.80
N PRO A 97 2.96 21.55 -1.87
CA PRO A 97 3.71 22.56 -1.11
C PRO A 97 4.89 21.99 -0.30
N VAL A 98 4.78 20.74 0.19
CA VAL A 98 5.88 20.08 0.90
C VAL A 98 7.05 19.81 -0.06
N CYS A 99 6.78 19.49 -1.32
CA CYS A 99 7.82 19.38 -2.34
C CYS A 99 8.59 20.70 -2.54
N GLY A 100 7.88 21.83 -2.60
CA GLY A 100 8.50 23.16 -2.63
C GLY A 100 9.35 23.45 -1.38
N MET A 101 8.85 23.11 -0.20
CA MET A 101 9.60 23.23 1.06
C MET A 101 10.90 22.41 1.03
N MET A 102 10.85 21.16 0.57
CA MET A 102 12.04 20.32 0.43
C MET A 102 13.07 20.93 -0.52
N ARG A 103 12.65 21.49 -1.65
CA ARG A 103 13.53 22.17 -2.60
C ARG A 103 14.25 23.37 -2.00
N VAL A 104 13.54 24.17 -1.18
CA VAL A 104 14.13 25.36 -0.52
C VAL A 104 15.13 24.98 0.56
N LEU A 105 14.82 23.94 1.35
CA LEU A 105 15.67 23.51 2.48
C LEU A 105 16.85 22.65 2.04
N CYS A 106 16.69 21.84 0.98
CA CYS A 106 17.73 20.95 0.44
C CYS A 106 17.92 21.22 -1.06
N PRO A 107 18.49 22.36 -1.46
CA PRO A 107 18.57 22.77 -2.87
C PRO A 107 19.44 21.81 -3.73
N HIS A 108 20.39 21.13 -3.11
CA HIS A 108 21.30 20.19 -3.78
C HIS A 108 20.71 18.78 -3.96
N ALA A 109 19.72 18.41 -3.13
CA ALA A 109 19.10 17.10 -3.20
C ALA A 109 18.31 16.90 -4.50
N LYS A 110 18.37 15.69 -5.06
CA LYS A 110 17.46 15.27 -6.13
C LYS A 110 16.14 14.84 -5.54
N ILE A 111 15.05 15.55 -5.85
CA ILE A 111 13.72 15.27 -5.34
C ILE A 111 13.00 14.33 -6.31
N ILE A 112 12.73 13.12 -5.86
CA ILE A 112 11.93 12.10 -6.56
C ILE A 112 10.56 12.06 -5.90
N VAL A 113 9.49 12.29 -6.68
CA VAL A 113 8.12 12.20 -6.18
C VAL A 113 7.44 10.97 -6.75
N HIS A 114 6.89 10.12 -5.88
CA HIS A 114 6.29 8.85 -6.26
C HIS A 114 4.78 8.82 -5.98
N SER A 115 3.99 8.64 -7.03
CA SER A 115 2.53 8.55 -6.97
C SER A 115 2.07 7.09 -6.86
N HIS A 116 1.19 6.85 -5.87
CA HIS A 116 0.53 5.56 -5.64
C HIS A 116 -0.99 5.64 -5.71
N ILE A 117 -1.54 6.75 -6.20
CA ILE A 117 -2.98 7.05 -6.11
C ILE A 117 -3.57 7.47 -7.45
N VAL A 118 -4.86 7.13 -7.60
CA VAL A 118 -5.76 7.70 -8.61
C VAL A 118 -7.07 8.02 -7.90
N TYR A 119 -7.47 9.31 -7.83
CA TYR A 119 -8.71 9.76 -7.20
C TYR A 119 -9.51 10.64 -8.16
N PRO A 120 -10.41 10.11 -8.95
CA PRO A 120 -11.36 10.93 -9.69
C PRO A 120 -12.38 11.61 -8.73
N PRO A 121 -12.94 12.79 -9.06
CA PRO A 121 -12.63 13.58 -10.25
C PRO A 121 -11.42 14.50 -10.08
N MET A 122 -10.80 14.89 -11.21
CA MET A 122 -9.77 15.92 -11.27
C MET A 122 -10.37 17.29 -10.87
N THR A 123 -9.77 17.95 -9.90
CA THR A 123 -10.20 19.26 -9.41
C THR A 123 -9.17 20.34 -9.73
N LEU A 124 -9.58 21.62 -9.69
CA LEU A 124 -8.69 22.75 -9.92
C LEU A 124 -7.47 22.75 -8.95
N THR A 125 -7.69 22.30 -7.72
CA THR A 125 -6.61 22.16 -6.73
C THR A 125 -5.60 21.07 -7.10
N TRP A 126 -6.01 20.00 -7.81
CA TRP A 126 -5.08 19.01 -8.37
C TRP A 126 -4.26 19.61 -9.50
N ARG A 127 -4.88 20.42 -10.39
CA ARG A 127 -4.14 21.11 -11.46
C ARG A 127 -3.08 22.05 -10.92
N ALA A 128 -3.39 22.79 -9.85
CA ALA A 128 -2.39 23.59 -9.15
C ALA A 128 -1.26 22.74 -8.55
N ALA A 129 -1.59 21.60 -7.95
CA ALA A 129 -0.60 20.68 -7.42
C ALA A 129 0.32 20.10 -8.51
N HIS A 130 -0.19 19.83 -9.72
CA HIS A 130 0.63 19.39 -10.87
C HIS A 130 1.75 20.40 -11.16
N LEU A 131 1.39 21.70 -11.25
CA LEU A 131 2.37 22.76 -11.52
C LEU A 131 3.45 22.82 -10.44
N VAL A 132 3.05 22.73 -9.18
CA VAL A 132 3.99 22.76 -8.05
C VAL A 132 4.94 21.57 -8.09
N TYR A 133 4.44 20.35 -8.32
CA TYR A 133 5.30 19.18 -8.46
C TYR A 133 6.26 19.31 -9.65
N GLN A 134 5.76 19.77 -10.81
CA GLN A 134 6.58 19.95 -12.01
C GLN A 134 7.65 21.01 -11.86
N LEU A 135 7.44 22.01 -10.99
CA LEU A 135 8.40 23.08 -10.71
C LEU A 135 9.53 22.63 -9.78
N PHE A 136 9.22 21.80 -8.77
CA PHE A 136 10.12 21.54 -7.66
C PHE A 136 10.71 20.12 -7.63
N ALA A 137 10.12 19.15 -8.31
CA ALA A 137 10.67 17.80 -8.40
C ALA A 137 11.60 17.60 -9.61
N ASP A 138 12.66 16.82 -9.42
CA ASP A 138 13.60 16.46 -10.49
C ASP A 138 13.13 15.23 -11.26
N TYR A 139 12.50 14.26 -10.58
CA TYR A 139 12.08 13.00 -11.16
C TYR A 139 10.71 12.54 -10.64
N PHE A 140 9.97 11.87 -11.50
CA PHE A 140 8.61 11.45 -11.21
C PHE A 140 8.48 9.93 -11.35
N LEU A 141 7.89 9.29 -10.35
CA LEU A 141 7.56 7.87 -10.38
C LEU A 141 6.06 7.68 -10.19
N GLY A 142 5.50 6.74 -10.92
CA GLY A 142 4.13 6.28 -10.71
C GLY A 142 4.09 4.77 -10.52
N CYS A 143 3.25 4.25 -9.63
CA CYS A 143 3.01 2.80 -9.56
C CYS A 143 2.33 2.26 -10.84
N GLY A 144 1.95 3.12 -11.75
CA GLY A 144 1.45 2.90 -13.09
C GLY A 144 1.31 4.23 -13.81
N VAL A 145 1.16 4.20 -15.12
CA VAL A 145 1.00 5.42 -15.96
C VAL A 145 -0.18 6.28 -15.48
N ALA A 146 -1.32 5.64 -15.15
CA ALA A 146 -2.50 6.35 -14.66
C ALA A 146 -2.24 7.14 -13.36
N ALA A 147 -1.47 6.56 -12.42
CA ALA A 147 -1.09 7.22 -11.18
C ALA A 147 -0.16 8.43 -11.43
N GLY A 148 0.77 8.28 -12.36
CA GLY A 148 1.65 9.37 -12.79
C GLY A 148 0.84 10.51 -13.43
N ARG A 149 0.01 10.20 -14.41
CA ARG A 149 -0.84 11.20 -15.08
C ARG A 149 -1.77 11.92 -14.11
N PHE A 150 -2.38 11.18 -13.19
CA PHE A 150 -3.29 11.77 -12.20
C PHE A 150 -2.61 12.80 -11.28
N VAL A 151 -1.40 12.51 -10.78
CA VAL A 151 -0.73 13.38 -9.79
C VAL A 151 0.14 14.46 -10.44
N PHE A 152 0.74 14.19 -11.60
CA PHE A 152 1.73 15.06 -12.21
C PHE A 152 1.29 15.70 -13.54
N GLY A 153 0.12 15.31 -14.06
CA GLY A 153 -0.49 15.84 -15.30
C GLY A 153 -0.50 14.87 -16.46
N ASP A 154 -1.48 15.06 -17.37
CA ASP A 154 -1.86 14.10 -18.42
C ASP A 154 -0.75 13.66 -19.37
N HIS A 155 0.32 14.45 -19.49
CA HIS A 155 1.43 14.20 -20.42
C HIS A 155 2.74 13.83 -19.71
N ILE A 156 2.69 13.50 -18.41
CA ILE A 156 3.89 13.18 -17.63
C ILE A 156 4.66 11.99 -18.21
N ASP A 157 3.95 11.01 -18.73
CA ASP A 157 4.50 9.79 -19.33
C ASP A 157 5.31 10.01 -20.62
N ARG A 158 5.26 11.22 -21.20
CA ARG A 158 6.09 11.63 -22.34
C ARG A 158 7.39 12.33 -21.93
N ARG A 159 7.55 12.60 -20.64
CA ARG A 159 8.74 13.29 -20.13
C ARG A 159 9.89 12.32 -19.88
N PRO A 160 11.14 12.70 -20.19
CA PRO A 160 12.31 11.82 -19.99
C PRO A 160 12.61 11.55 -18.50
N ASN A 161 12.09 12.40 -17.60
CA ASN A 161 12.25 12.28 -16.15
C ASN A 161 11.04 11.62 -15.47
N PHE A 162 10.27 10.81 -16.20
CA PHE A 162 9.20 9.98 -15.63
C PHE A 162 9.48 8.51 -15.88
N SER A 163 9.19 7.67 -14.89
CA SER A 163 9.20 6.21 -15.04
C SER A 163 8.06 5.56 -14.27
N VAL A 164 7.67 4.37 -14.68
CA VAL A 164 6.75 3.51 -13.94
C VAL A 164 7.55 2.58 -13.05
N ALA A 165 7.29 2.65 -11.74
CA ALA A 165 7.83 1.75 -10.73
C ALA A 165 6.69 0.87 -10.18
N CYS A 166 6.46 -0.27 -10.81
CA CYS A 166 5.38 -1.18 -10.45
C CYS A 166 5.58 -1.77 -9.05
N ASN A 167 4.46 -2.05 -8.37
CA ASN A 167 4.50 -2.88 -7.18
C ASN A 167 4.99 -4.28 -7.56
N ALA A 168 5.88 -4.83 -6.75
CA ALA A 168 6.44 -6.16 -6.93
C ALA A 168 6.01 -7.10 -5.81
N VAL A 169 5.99 -8.38 -6.13
CA VAL A 169 5.70 -9.47 -5.20
C VAL A 169 6.97 -10.32 -5.04
N ASP A 170 7.29 -10.65 -3.81
CA ASP A 170 8.40 -11.56 -3.48
C ASP A 170 8.02 -12.99 -3.88
N GLN A 171 8.57 -13.48 -4.99
CA GLN A 171 8.29 -14.81 -5.52
C GLN A 171 8.82 -15.94 -4.62
N THR A 172 9.76 -15.66 -3.70
CA THR A 172 10.23 -16.66 -2.73
C THR A 172 9.19 -16.94 -1.65
N ARG A 173 8.21 -16.06 -1.48
CA ARG A 173 7.10 -16.19 -0.55
C ARG A 173 5.78 -16.58 -1.24
N PHE A 174 5.56 -16.10 -2.47
CA PHE A 174 4.34 -16.35 -3.25
C PHE A 174 4.63 -17.38 -4.33
N TYR A 175 4.55 -18.65 -3.96
CA TYR A 175 4.75 -19.80 -4.85
C TYR A 175 3.69 -20.87 -4.60
N PRO A 176 3.40 -21.77 -5.56
CA PRO A 176 2.48 -22.87 -5.39
C PRO A 176 2.94 -23.80 -4.26
N ASN A 177 2.10 -23.98 -3.23
CA ASN A 177 2.39 -24.80 -2.05
C ASN A 177 1.19 -25.71 -1.71
N ALA A 178 1.26 -26.98 -2.11
CA ALA A 178 0.20 -27.96 -1.89
C ALA A 178 -0.01 -28.25 -0.39
N ALA A 179 1.04 -28.23 0.42
CA ALA A 179 0.92 -28.46 1.87
C ALA A 179 0.17 -27.31 2.55
N ALA A 180 0.49 -26.06 2.21
CA ALA A 180 -0.24 -24.88 2.70
C ALA A 180 -1.72 -24.93 2.26
N ARG A 181 -1.99 -25.28 0.99
CA ARG A 181 -3.36 -25.48 0.50
C ARG A 181 -4.13 -26.47 1.36
N THR A 182 -3.55 -27.62 1.60
CA THR A 182 -4.19 -28.68 2.41
C THR A 182 -4.45 -28.20 3.84
N ALA A 183 -3.46 -27.56 4.46
CA ALA A 183 -3.55 -27.10 5.84
C ALA A 183 -4.65 -26.03 6.03
N ILE A 184 -4.68 -25.01 5.17
CA ILE A 184 -5.69 -23.93 5.25
C ILE A 184 -7.09 -24.49 4.96
N ARG A 185 -7.25 -25.35 3.95
CA ARG A 185 -8.55 -25.96 3.66
C ARG A 185 -9.05 -26.81 4.83
N ALA A 186 -8.18 -27.61 5.46
CA ALA A 186 -8.52 -28.37 6.66
C ALA A 186 -8.92 -27.49 7.84
N GLN A 187 -8.19 -26.38 8.07
CA GLN A 187 -8.47 -25.42 9.13
C GLN A 187 -9.90 -24.83 9.04
N TYR A 188 -10.41 -24.62 7.82
CA TYR A 188 -11.74 -24.07 7.58
C TYR A 188 -12.79 -25.11 7.19
N GLY A 189 -12.49 -26.40 7.32
CA GLY A 189 -13.40 -27.50 7.03
C GLY A 189 -13.84 -27.54 5.56
N ILE A 190 -12.93 -27.20 4.64
CA ILE A 190 -13.21 -27.25 3.19
C ILE A 190 -12.93 -28.66 2.68
N THR A 191 -13.98 -29.36 2.25
CA THR A 191 -13.87 -30.73 1.74
C THR A 191 -13.38 -30.78 0.30
N GLY A 192 -12.99 -31.99 -0.18
CA GLY A 192 -12.47 -32.13 -1.54
C GLY A 192 -13.46 -31.82 -2.67
N THR A 193 -14.76 -31.81 -2.40
CA THR A 193 -15.82 -31.48 -3.37
C THR A 193 -16.20 -30.02 -3.36
N GLU A 194 -15.81 -29.27 -2.32
CA GLU A 194 -16.12 -27.87 -2.19
C GLU A 194 -15.11 -26.99 -2.93
N ARG A 195 -15.59 -25.86 -3.44
CA ARG A 195 -14.81 -24.83 -4.11
C ARG A 195 -14.63 -23.62 -3.19
N LEU A 196 -13.42 -23.09 -3.14
CA LEU A 196 -13.10 -21.97 -2.27
C LEU A 196 -12.78 -20.72 -3.08
N ALA A 197 -13.67 -19.76 -3.07
CA ALA A 197 -13.38 -18.40 -3.51
C ALA A 197 -12.65 -17.65 -2.39
N GLY A 198 -11.66 -16.82 -2.74
CA GLY A 198 -10.87 -16.06 -1.78
C GLY A 198 -10.87 -14.56 -2.05
N PHE A 199 -10.80 -13.80 -0.99
CA PHE A 199 -10.52 -12.37 -1.04
C PHE A 199 -9.45 -12.02 -0.01
N VAL A 200 -8.46 -11.23 -0.40
CA VAL A 200 -7.41 -10.72 0.49
C VAL A 200 -7.38 -9.19 0.42
N GLY A 201 -7.63 -8.53 1.54
CA GLY A 201 -7.58 -7.08 1.57
C GLY A 201 -8.35 -6.46 2.74
N ARG A 202 -8.28 -5.13 2.85
CA ARG A 202 -9.06 -4.40 3.85
C ARG A 202 -10.55 -4.47 3.49
N LEU A 203 -11.38 -4.76 4.48
CA LEU A 203 -12.83 -4.76 4.35
C LEU A 203 -13.36 -3.33 4.55
N ASN A 204 -13.13 -2.47 3.55
CA ASN A 204 -13.51 -1.05 3.56
C ASN A 204 -14.24 -0.65 2.28
N HIS A 205 -14.85 0.53 2.26
CA HIS A 205 -15.60 1.04 1.10
C HIS A 205 -14.81 1.04 -0.21
N GLN A 206 -13.50 1.32 -0.16
CA GLN A 206 -12.64 1.34 -1.36
C GLN A 206 -12.59 -0.01 -2.09
N LYS A 207 -12.70 -1.12 -1.33
CA LYS A 207 -12.66 -2.50 -1.88
C LYS A 207 -14.04 -3.03 -2.24
N ASN A 208 -15.10 -2.27 -1.94
CA ASN A 208 -16.50 -2.62 -2.23
C ASN A 208 -16.90 -4.05 -1.81
N PRO A 209 -16.62 -4.46 -0.54
CA PRO A 209 -16.80 -5.85 -0.12
C PRO A 209 -18.27 -6.27 -0.04
N LEU A 210 -19.21 -5.34 0.09
CA LEU A 210 -20.64 -5.68 0.04
C LEU A 210 -21.07 -6.15 -1.36
N TYR A 211 -20.46 -5.60 -2.42
CA TYR A 211 -20.68 -6.10 -3.77
C TYR A 211 -20.16 -7.53 -3.94
N LEU A 212 -19.00 -7.84 -3.35
CA LEU A 212 -18.46 -9.21 -3.33
C LEU A 212 -19.45 -10.21 -2.72
N ILE A 213 -20.11 -9.88 -1.60
CA ILE A 213 -21.13 -10.76 -0.99
C ILE A 213 -22.31 -10.99 -1.96
N ARG A 214 -22.76 -9.96 -2.70
CA ARG A 214 -23.83 -10.12 -3.69
C ARG A 214 -23.41 -11.02 -4.85
N VAL A 215 -22.21 -10.85 -5.37
CA VAL A 215 -21.64 -11.72 -6.43
C VAL A 215 -21.53 -13.17 -5.91
N PHE A 216 -21.02 -13.34 -4.69
CA PHE A 216 -20.90 -14.67 -4.09
C PHE A 216 -22.25 -15.35 -3.90
N ALA A 217 -23.29 -14.65 -3.45
CA ALA A 217 -24.63 -15.19 -3.36
C ALA A 217 -25.16 -15.69 -4.71
N ALA A 218 -24.91 -14.96 -5.80
CA ALA A 218 -25.28 -15.40 -7.15
C ALA A 218 -24.45 -16.63 -7.59
N MET A 219 -23.18 -16.72 -7.22
CA MET A 219 -22.36 -17.92 -7.47
C MET A 219 -22.90 -19.16 -6.75
N VAL A 220 -23.31 -19.04 -5.49
CA VAL A 220 -23.89 -20.14 -4.70
C VAL A 220 -25.21 -20.66 -5.29
N GLN A 221 -26.02 -19.77 -5.87
CA GLN A 221 -27.26 -20.16 -6.57
C GLN A 221 -26.97 -21.05 -7.79
N GLN A 222 -25.85 -20.83 -8.48
CA GLN A 222 -25.47 -21.62 -9.65
C GLN A 222 -24.74 -22.93 -9.26
N ASP A 223 -23.89 -22.87 -8.24
CA ASP A 223 -23.15 -24.03 -7.72
C ASP A 223 -23.03 -23.95 -6.19
N PRO A 224 -23.83 -24.73 -5.45
CA PRO A 224 -23.85 -24.68 -3.99
C PRO A 224 -22.56 -25.22 -3.33
N ARG A 225 -21.58 -25.70 -4.07
CA ARG A 225 -20.29 -26.14 -3.53
C ARG A 225 -19.36 -24.98 -3.18
N TRP A 226 -19.68 -23.75 -3.60
CA TRP A 226 -18.84 -22.61 -3.30
C TRP A 226 -18.90 -22.19 -1.83
N LYS A 227 -17.73 -21.91 -1.26
CA LYS A 227 -17.49 -21.17 -0.01
C LYS A 227 -16.65 -19.95 -0.31
N LEU A 228 -16.75 -18.91 0.52
CA LEU A 228 -15.97 -17.68 0.42
C LEU A 228 -15.12 -17.50 1.67
N LEU A 229 -13.81 -17.35 1.53
CA LEU A 229 -12.90 -17.05 2.64
C LEU A 229 -12.34 -15.64 2.48
N LEU A 230 -12.59 -14.79 3.47
CA LEU A 230 -12.20 -13.38 3.53
C LEU A 230 -11.00 -13.23 4.46
N VAL A 231 -9.86 -12.82 3.89
CA VAL A 231 -8.61 -12.58 4.62
C VAL A 231 -8.36 -11.08 4.71
N GLY A 232 -8.46 -10.54 5.91
CA GLY A 232 -8.34 -9.13 6.22
C GLY A 232 -9.37 -8.69 7.25
N GLY A 233 -9.37 -7.42 7.59
CA GLY A 233 -10.32 -6.80 8.52
C GLY A 233 -10.71 -5.40 8.07
N GLY A 234 -11.71 -4.81 8.70
CA GLY A 234 -12.14 -3.45 8.43
C GLY A 234 -13.59 -3.18 8.83
N GLU A 235 -13.98 -1.91 8.73
CA GLU A 235 -15.28 -1.39 9.18
C GLU A 235 -16.48 -2.00 8.44
N GLN A 236 -16.27 -2.65 7.29
CA GLN A 236 -17.34 -3.29 6.53
C GLN A 236 -17.60 -4.75 6.93
N GLU A 237 -16.84 -5.33 7.87
CA GLU A 237 -17.02 -6.74 8.25
C GLU A 237 -18.43 -7.02 8.78
N GLN A 238 -18.93 -6.22 9.73
CA GLN A 238 -20.25 -6.42 10.29
C GLN A 238 -21.36 -6.23 9.23
N PRO A 239 -21.36 -5.18 8.40
CA PRO A 239 -22.29 -5.07 7.26
C PRO A 239 -22.24 -6.26 6.28
N MET A 240 -21.04 -6.84 6.04
CA MET A 240 -20.94 -8.05 5.20
C MET A 240 -21.62 -9.27 5.82
N ARG A 241 -21.44 -9.49 7.12
CA ARG A 241 -22.10 -10.59 7.85
C ARG A 241 -23.63 -10.47 7.79
N GLU A 242 -24.13 -9.26 8.01
CA GLU A 242 -25.58 -8.97 7.94
C GLU A 242 -26.12 -9.19 6.51
N LEU A 243 -25.43 -8.72 5.49
CA LEU A 243 -25.82 -8.93 4.10
C LEU A 243 -25.77 -10.42 3.71
N ALA A 244 -24.76 -11.16 4.15
CA ALA A 244 -24.66 -12.60 3.90
C ALA A 244 -25.82 -13.37 4.52
N ALA A 245 -26.25 -12.99 5.73
CA ALA A 245 -27.44 -13.56 6.39
C ALA A 245 -28.72 -13.22 5.61
N GLN A 246 -28.90 -11.97 5.18
CA GLN A 246 -30.05 -11.53 4.38
C GLN A 246 -30.16 -12.30 3.04
N LEU A 247 -29.01 -12.63 2.44
CA LEU A 247 -28.96 -13.35 1.17
C LEU A 247 -28.92 -14.89 1.34
N GLY A 248 -28.99 -15.42 2.58
CA GLY A 248 -29.05 -16.85 2.87
C GLY A 248 -27.73 -17.60 2.60
N VAL A 249 -26.59 -16.91 2.66
CA VAL A 249 -25.26 -17.51 2.40
C VAL A 249 -24.29 -17.37 3.57
N ALA A 250 -24.77 -17.00 4.76
CA ALA A 250 -23.92 -16.75 5.93
C ALA A 250 -23.07 -17.94 6.35
N ASP A 251 -23.60 -19.15 6.24
CA ASP A 251 -22.94 -20.44 6.55
C ASP A 251 -21.78 -20.76 5.59
N ARG A 252 -21.70 -20.05 4.46
CA ARG A 252 -20.71 -20.25 3.39
C ARG A 252 -19.67 -19.14 3.32
N VAL A 253 -19.81 -18.09 4.14
CA VAL A 253 -18.87 -16.96 4.19
C VAL A 253 -18.02 -17.05 5.46
N LEU A 254 -16.73 -17.26 5.27
CA LEU A 254 -15.75 -17.47 6.32
C LEU A 254 -14.86 -16.21 6.46
N PHE A 255 -14.67 -15.75 7.68
CA PHE A 255 -13.85 -14.57 7.99
C PHE A 255 -12.58 -15.02 8.73
N ALA A 256 -11.44 -14.90 8.08
CA ALA A 256 -10.14 -15.28 8.64
C ALA A 256 -9.52 -14.17 9.51
N GLY A 257 -10.06 -12.94 9.45
CA GLY A 257 -9.41 -11.79 10.05
C GLY A 257 -8.08 -11.42 9.37
N VAL A 258 -7.31 -10.57 10.01
CA VAL A 258 -5.98 -10.14 9.51
C VAL A 258 -4.98 -11.28 9.69
N GLN A 259 -4.28 -11.64 8.61
CA GLN A 259 -3.31 -12.73 8.59
C GLN A 259 -1.93 -12.25 8.10
N ASN A 260 -0.86 -12.82 8.66
CA ASN A 260 0.50 -12.51 8.26
C ASN A 260 1.03 -13.45 7.17
N ASN A 261 0.49 -14.68 7.10
CA ASN A 261 0.86 -15.71 6.14
C ASN A 261 -0.06 -15.73 4.91
N VAL A 262 -0.37 -14.59 4.35
CA VAL A 262 -1.24 -14.43 3.17
C VAL A 262 -0.94 -15.42 2.03
N PRO A 263 0.33 -15.75 1.69
CA PRO A 263 0.64 -16.71 0.65
C PRO A 263 -0.02 -18.09 0.87
N ASP A 264 -0.10 -18.57 2.12
CA ASP A 264 -0.70 -19.87 2.44
C ASP A 264 -2.21 -19.85 2.18
N TYR A 265 -2.87 -18.75 2.53
CA TYR A 265 -4.30 -18.55 2.24
C TYR A 265 -4.56 -18.48 0.73
N MET A 266 -3.72 -17.78 -0.04
CA MET A 266 -3.88 -17.71 -1.49
C MET A 266 -3.72 -19.07 -2.16
N ASN A 267 -2.87 -19.95 -1.63
CA ASN A 267 -2.75 -21.34 -2.10
C ASN A 267 -4.01 -22.15 -1.88
N ALA A 268 -4.84 -21.82 -0.87
CA ALA A 268 -6.07 -22.55 -0.58
C ALA A 268 -7.20 -22.29 -1.59
N PHE A 269 -7.17 -21.16 -2.28
CA PHE A 269 -8.25 -20.70 -3.16
C PHE A 269 -8.29 -21.49 -4.48
N ASP A 270 -9.50 -21.66 -5.00
CA ASP A 270 -9.77 -22.13 -6.36
C ASP A 270 -10.06 -20.95 -7.28
N LEU A 271 -10.55 -19.83 -6.71
CA LEU A 271 -10.81 -18.56 -7.39
C LEU A 271 -10.39 -17.39 -6.47
N PHE A 272 -9.71 -16.38 -7.05
CA PHE A 272 -9.28 -15.18 -6.34
C PHE A 272 -9.78 -13.91 -7.04
#